data_43a987067cbb75097809a4ee6fc7ca15
#
_entry.id   43a987067cbb75097809a4ee6fc7ca15
#
_cell.length_a   1.000
_cell.length_b   1.000
_cell.length_c   1.000
_cell.angle_alpha   90.00
_cell.angle_beta   90.00
_cell.angle_gamma   90.00
#
_symmetry.space_group_name_H-M   'P 1'
#
loop_
_entity.id
_entity.type
_entity.pdbx_description
1 polymer ?
#
loop_
_entity_poly.entity_id
_entity_poly.type
_entity_poly.pdbx_seq_one_letter_code
_entity_poly.pdbx_strand_id
1 'polypeptide(L)'
;MKLRILLPLSLAATGALWAAVEQEKKPATSKADEPAIQPAAEPQAKAEPKPTAEQLDFFEKKIRPVLAEKCHKCHSEKADKVKGGLVLDTREGTRRGGDSGPAVVPGNLADSILIEAIRYTNKDFAMPPEKSGGKLPAAVIADFETWVKMGAPDPRDGTAKVVKKYSKEDAKNWWAFQAPKPQTVPQPKNAAWAHGDVDRFLLAALEGKNMKPVGDADPATLLRRIYFDLIGLPPSPVDVGQFFNDWKAAGANAAQQQAVLGKWVDKLLASPQFGERWGRHWLDVARYAESSGKDVNIAFPHAWRYRNYVIAAFNRDKPYDQFLREQLAGDLLPASSETQKTEHLVATGFLAIGPKGL
;
A
#
# COMPACT_ATOMS: atom_id res chain seq x y z
N MET A 1 -18.81 6.85 4.92
CA MET A 1 -19.05 7.07 3.48
C MET A 1 -20.20 6.17 3.07
N LYS A 2 -21.38 6.63 3.32
CA LYS A 2 -22.60 5.92 2.92
C LYS A 2 -22.71 6.02 1.42
N LEU A 3 -22.61 4.90 0.71
CA LEU A 3 -22.77 4.85 -0.73
C LEU A 3 -24.23 5.19 -1.04
N ARG A 4 -24.52 6.48 -1.28
CA ARG A 4 -25.81 6.87 -1.85
C ARG A 4 -25.86 6.31 -3.25
N ILE A 5 -26.63 5.24 -3.44
CA ILE A 5 -27.03 4.79 -4.77
C ILE A 5 -27.94 5.88 -5.32
N LEU A 6 -27.35 6.82 -6.08
CA LEU A 6 -28.10 7.85 -6.77
C LEU A 6 -28.95 7.19 -7.85
N LEU A 7 -30.21 6.97 -7.57
CA LEU A 7 -31.23 6.78 -8.58
C LEU A 7 -31.36 8.10 -9.36
N PRO A 8 -31.39 8.11 -10.69
CA PRO A 8 -31.65 9.32 -11.44
C PRO A 8 -33.13 9.68 -11.32
N LEU A 9 -33.46 10.60 -10.40
CA LEU A 9 -34.69 11.37 -10.54
C LEU A 9 -34.44 12.42 -11.62
N SER A 10 -35.07 12.22 -12.76
CA SER A 10 -35.27 13.26 -13.75
C SER A 10 -36.11 14.38 -13.13
N LEU A 11 -35.49 15.50 -12.81
CA LEU A 11 -36.20 16.78 -12.64
C LEU A 11 -35.59 17.80 -13.58
N ALA A 12 -36.45 18.24 -14.50
CA ALA A 12 -36.23 19.36 -15.39
C ALA A 12 -36.11 20.67 -14.61
N ALA A 13 -35.21 21.51 -15.09
CA ALA A 13 -35.21 22.97 -15.03
C ALA A 13 -35.41 23.67 -13.68
N THR A 14 -34.33 24.26 -13.17
CA THR A 14 -34.29 25.70 -12.89
C THR A 14 -32.83 26.13 -12.87
N GLY A 15 -32.45 26.95 -13.86
CA GLY A 15 -31.21 27.70 -13.80
C GLY A 15 -31.35 28.84 -12.83
N ALA A 16 -30.33 29.12 -12.06
CA ALA A 16 -29.90 30.47 -11.73
C ALA A 16 -28.76 30.47 -10.70
N LEU A 17 -27.77 31.27 -10.98
CA LEU A 17 -26.81 31.96 -10.11
C LEU A 17 -25.78 31.10 -9.37
N TRP A 18 -24.67 30.85 -10.05
CA TRP A 18 -23.36 30.87 -9.42
C TRP A 18 -22.78 32.28 -9.56
N ALA A 19 -22.89 33.08 -8.51
CA ALA A 19 -22.18 34.34 -8.40
C ALA A 19 -20.67 34.03 -8.21
N ALA A 20 -19.87 34.59 -9.10
CA ALA A 20 -18.42 34.60 -9.01
C ALA A 20 -18.00 35.36 -7.74
N VAL A 21 -17.30 34.69 -6.84
CA VAL A 21 -16.50 35.35 -5.81
C VAL A 21 -15.12 35.55 -6.41
N GLU A 22 -14.88 36.75 -6.90
CA GLU A 22 -13.55 37.23 -7.24
C GLU A 22 -12.73 37.35 -5.92
N GLN A 23 -11.76 36.46 -5.74
CA GLN A 23 -10.75 36.63 -4.71
C GLN A 23 -9.67 37.58 -5.24
N GLU A 24 -9.59 38.75 -4.61
CA GLU A 24 -8.48 39.70 -4.77
C GLU A 24 -7.13 39.01 -4.55
N LYS A 25 -6.31 39.00 -5.60
CA LYS A 25 -4.90 38.60 -5.52
C LYS A 25 -4.12 39.70 -4.77
N LYS A 26 -3.71 39.41 -3.53
CA LYS A 26 -2.62 40.15 -2.88
C LYS A 26 -1.31 39.91 -3.63
N PRO A 27 -0.47 40.95 -3.83
CA PRO A 27 0.81 40.76 -4.51
C PRO A 27 1.76 39.92 -3.67
N ALA A 28 2.40 38.94 -4.32
CA ALA A 28 3.43 38.10 -3.74
C ALA A 28 4.66 38.92 -3.38
N THR A 29 5.05 38.92 -2.12
CA THR A 29 6.37 39.40 -1.67
C THR A 29 7.44 38.48 -2.25
N SER A 30 8.46 39.11 -2.84
CA SER A 30 9.63 38.46 -3.45
C SER A 30 10.31 37.51 -2.43
N LYS A 31 10.42 36.24 -2.77
CA LYS A 31 11.30 35.31 -2.07
C LYS A 31 12.74 35.66 -2.44
N ALA A 32 13.54 35.99 -1.42
CA ALA A 32 14.98 36.09 -1.52
C ALA A 32 15.59 34.79 -2.04
N ASP A 33 16.62 34.92 -2.84
CA ASP A 33 17.38 33.85 -3.48
C ASP A 33 17.86 32.79 -2.49
N GLU A 34 17.23 31.61 -2.51
CA GLU A 34 17.83 30.40 -2.02
C GLU A 34 18.81 29.89 -3.08
N PRO A 35 20.08 29.61 -2.74
CA PRO A 35 21.02 29.10 -3.72
C PRO A 35 20.56 27.74 -4.23
N ALA A 36 20.41 27.63 -5.54
CA ALA A 36 20.12 26.37 -6.21
C ALA A 36 21.19 25.34 -5.83
N ILE A 37 20.79 24.28 -5.11
CA ILE A 37 21.64 23.12 -4.89
C ILE A 37 21.84 22.48 -6.26
N GLN A 38 23.02 22.73 -6.84
CA GLN A 38 23.45 22.03 -8.04
C GLN A 38 23.55 20.54 -7.70
N PRO A 39 23.01 19.63 -8.53
CA PRO A 39 23.25 18.22 -8.34
C PRO A 39 24.75 17.98 -8.37
N ALA A 40 25.27 17.33 -7.32
CA ALA A 40 26.67 16.94 -7.27
C ALA A 40 27.01 16.17 -8.55
N ALA A 41 28.03 16.65 -9.26
CA ALA A 41 28.53 16.01 -10.46
C ALA A 41 28.80 14.53 -10.14
N GLU A 42 28.24 13.62 -10.93
CA GLU A 42 28.58 12.21 -10.88
C GLU A 42 30.10 12.08 -10.96
N PRO A 43 30.76 11.33 -10.05
CA PRO A 43 32.19 11.13 -10.13
C PRO A 43 32.49 10.45 -11.46
N GLN A 44 33.18 11.14 -12.37
CA GLN A 44 33.69 10.58 -13.60
C GLN A 44 34.49 9.31 -13.24
N ALA A 45 34.00 8.16 -13.63
CA ALA A 45 34.68 6.89 -13.44
C ALA A 45 36.06 6.96 -14.12
N LYS A 46 37.13 7.11 -13.33
CA LYS A 46 38.49 6.92 -13.82
C LYS A 46 38.57 5.51 -14.42
N ALA A 47 39.04 5.41 -15.65
CA ALA A 47 39.22 4.13 -16.31
C ALA A 47 40.08 3.24 -15.41
N GLU A 48 39.49 2.12 -14.94
CA GLU A 48 40.21 1.20 -14.08
C GLU A 48 41.35 0.54 -14.85
N PRO A 49 42.52 0.35 -14.25
CA PRO A 49 43.61 -0.37 -14.89
C PRO A 49 43.17 -1.82 -15.17
N LYS A 50 43.52 -2.36 -16.34
CA LYS A 50 43.21 -3.73 -16.66
C LYS A 50 43.88 -4.68 -15.65
N PRO A 51 43.14 -5.62 -15.05
CA PRO A 51 43.70 -6.58 -14.11
C PRO A 51 44.80 -7.43 -14.74
N THR A 52 45.83 -7.74 -13.95
CA THR A 52 46.88 -8.69 -14.40
C THR A 52 46.37 -10.14 -14.37
N ALA A 53 47.06 -11.04 -15.10
CA ALA A 53 46.71 -12.45 -15.08
C ALA A 53 46.77 -13.07 -13.68
N GLU A 54 47.73 -12.65 -12.86
CA GLU A 54 47.87 -13.10 -11.46
C GLU A 54 46.71 -12.62 -10.56
N GLN A 55 46.26 -11.40 -10.78
CA GLN A 55 45.10 -10.86 -10.05
C GLN A 55 43.81 -11.59 -10.41
N LEU A 56 43.63 -11.95 -11.67
CA LEU A 56 42.49 -12.75 -12.12
C LEU A 56 42.56 -14.18 -11.59
N ASP A 57 43.75 -14.81 -11.60
CA ASP A 57 43.97 -16.13 -11.03
C ASP A 57 43.68 -16.17 -9.52
N PHE A 58 44.06 -15.12 -8.80
CA PHE A 58 43.73 -14.96 -7.38
C PHE A 58 42.19 -14.91 -7.15
N PHE A 59 41.48 -14.13 -7.96
CA PHE A 59 40.03 -14.09 -7.89
C PHE A 59 39.39 -15.46 -8.13
N GLU A 60 39.81 -16.13 -9.21
CA GLU A 60 39.22 -17.44 -9.61
C GLU A 60 39.50 -18.55 -8.58
N LYS A 61 40.69 -18.57 -7.97
CA LYS A 61 41.06 -19.59 -6.99
C LYS A 61 40.64 -19.34 -5.57
N LYS A 62 40.57 -18.05 -5.14
CA LYS A 62 40.37 -17.67 -3.74
C LYS A 62 39.03 -17.06 -3.44
N ILE A 63 38.50 -16.24 -4.34
CA ILE A 63 37.30 -15.43 -4.09
C ILE A 63 36.06 -16.06 -4.69
N ARG A 64 36.08 -16.38 -5.98
CA ARG A 64 34.91 -16.91 -6.69
C ARG A 64 34.32 -18.16 -6.08
N PRO A 65 35.09 -19.17 -5.64
CA PRO A 65 34.53 -20.37 -5.05
C PRO A 65 33.75 -20.09 -3.76
N VAL A 66 34.25 -19.16 -2.93
CA VAL A 66 33.60 -18.78 -1.68
C VAL A 66 32.30 -18.00 -1.97
N LEU A 67 32.33 -17.05 -2.91
CA LEU A 67 31.12 -16.35 -3.35
C LEU A 67 30.06 -17.35 -3.83
N ALA A 68 30.46 -18.30 -4.68
CA ALA A 68 29.54 -19.31 -5.24
C ALA A 68 28.94 -20.20 -4.16
N GLU A 69 29.75 -20.70 -3.23
CA GLU A 69 29.31 -21.65 -2.22
C GLU A 69 28.53 -20.98 -1.07
N LYS A 70 28.99 -19.82 -0.57
CA LYS A 70 28.48 -19.20 0.65
C LYS A 70 27.50 -18.04 0.43
N CYS A 71 27.54 -17.39 -0.75
CA CYS A 71 26.79 -16.15 -0.97
C CYS A 71 25.70 -16.29 -2.04
N HIS A 72 25.95 -16.98 -3.17
CA HIS A 72 25.06 -16.99 -4.33
C HIS A 72 23.69 -17.61 -4.06
N LYS A 73 23.53 -18.46 -3.06
CA LYS A 73 22.22 -19.02 -2.68
C LYS A 73 21.18 -17.93 -2.36
N CYS A 74 21.63 -16.78 -1.84
CA CYS A 74 20.78 -15.67 -1.44
C CYS A 74 21.06 -14.38 -2.24
N HIS A 75 22.25 -14.25 -2.85
CA HIS A 75 22.77 -13.05 -3.48
C HIS A 75 23.25 -13.32 -4.92
N SER A 76 22.37 -13.90 -5.74
CA SER A 76 22.58 -14.10 -7.17
C SER A 76 21.30 -13.89 -7.95
N GLU A 77 21.41 -13.68 -9.26
CA GLU A 77 20.23 -13.59 -10.14
C GLU A 77 19.38 -14.88 -10.15
N LYS A 78 20.00 -16.03 -9.84
CA LYS A 78 19.33 -17.34 -9.80
C LYS A 78 18.74 -17.69 -8.44
N ALA A 79 18.87 -16.82 -7.43
CA ALA A 79 18.27 -17.04 -6.13
C ALA A 79 16.74 -16.91 -6.22
N ASP A 80 16.00 -17.80 -5.55
CA ASP A 80 14.52 -17.72 -5.46
C ASP A 80 14.03 -16.35 -5.03
N LYS A 81 14.77 -15.70 -4.12
CA LYS A 81 14.57 -14.34 -3.68
C LYS A 81 15.92 -13.68 -3.43
N VAL A 82 16.26 -12.68 -4.21
CA VAL A 82 17.46 -11.86 -4.00
C VAL A 82 17.31 -11.06 -2.71
N LYS A 83 18.09 -11.38 -1.69
CA LYS A 83 18.03 -10.71 -0.40
C LYS A 83 18.82 -9.39 -0.41
N GLY A 84 18.22 -8.34 0.18
CA GLY A 84 18.82 -7.02 0.26
C GLY A 84 19.10 -6.36 -1.10
N GLY A 85 18.45 -6.81 -2.18
CA GLY A 85 18.72 -6.31 -3.53
C GLY A 85 20.15 -6.55 -4.04
N LEU A 86 20.95 -7.36 -3.31
CA LEU A 86 22.37 -7.58 -3.56
C LEU A 86 22.59 -8.78 -4.49
N VAL A 87 23.32 -8.56 -5.58
CA VAL A 87 23.71 -9.56 -6.56
C VAL A 87 25.23 -9.65 -6.57
N LEU A 88 25.78 -10.82 -6.23
CA LEU A 88 27.23 -11.05 -6.11
C LEU A 88 27.79 -12.00 -7.18
N ASP A 89 27.01 -12.39 -8.15
CA ASP A 89 27.40 -13.27 -9.25
C ASP A 89 27.91 -12.52 -10.50
N THR A 90 27.89 -11.17 -10.47
CA THR A 90 28.48 -10.30 -11.49
C THR A 90 29.39 -9.24 -10.88
N ARG A 91 30.39 -8.74 -11.65
CA ARG A 91 31.24 -7.63 -11.25
C ARG A 91 30.43 -6.37 -10.96
N GLU A 92 29.53 -6.02 -11.86
CA GLU A 92 28.67 -4.85 -11.72
C GLU A 92 27.80 -4.94 -10.46
N GLY A 93 27.14 -6.08 -10.24
CA GLY A 93 26.30 -6.29 -9.06
C GLY A 93 27.07 -6.17 -7.74
N THR A 94 28.29 -6.74 -7.71
CA THR A 94 29.19 -6.63 -6.55
C THR A 94 29.58 -5.19 -6.24
N ARG A 95 29.85 -4.38 -7.26
CA ARG A 95 30.22 -2.95 -7.10
C ARG A 95 29.03 -2.06 -6.81
N ARG A 96 27.92 -2.28 -7.51
CA ARG A 96 26.68 -1.56 -7.26
C ARG A 96 26.18 -1.81 -5.84
N GLY A 97 26.30 -3.06 -5.38
CA GLY A 97 25.78 -3.48 -4.07
C GLY A 97 24.25 -3.65 -4.04
N GLY A 98 23.71 -3.56 -2.84
CA GLY A 98 22.30 -3.76 -2.55
C GLY A 98 21.64 -2.55 -1.89
N ASP A 99 20.63 -2.84 -1.05
CA ASP A 99 19.84 -1.81 -0.35
C ASP A 99 20.64 -0.93 0.60
N SER A 100 21.77 -1.42 1.11
CA SER A 100 22.63 -0.71 2.05
C SER A 100 23.78 0.05 1.38
N GLY A 101 23.97 -0.10 0.07
CA GLY A 101 25.04 0.54 -0.69
C GLY A 101 25.99 -0.43 -1.38
N PRO A 102 27.15 0.03 -1.89
CA PRO A 102 28.14 -0.78 -2.60
C PRO A 102 28.65 -1.94 -1.73
N ALA A 103 28.60 -3.17 -2.28
CA ALA A 103 29.14 -4.31 -1.53
C ALA A 103 30.68 -4.25 -1.49
N VAL A 104 31.29 -3.85 -2.60
CA VAL A 104 32.76 -3.71 -2.72
C VAL A 104 33.10 -2.38 -3.39
N VAL A 105 33.92 -1.59 -2.70
CA VAL A 105 34.57 -0.39 -3.24
C VAL A 105 36.04 -0.73 -3.53
N PRO A 106 36.45 -0.77 -4.81
CA PRO A 106 37.81 -1.13 -5.17
C PRO A 106 38.89 -0.32 -4.42
N GLY A 107 39.82 -1.03 -3.79
CA GLY A 107 40.91 -0.41 -3.02
C GLY A 107 40.54 0.10 -1.62
N ASN A 108 39.25 0.09 -1.26
CA ASN A 108 38.78 0.65 0.00
C ASN A 108 38.04 -0.39 0.86
N LEU A 109 38.68 -0.83 1.93
CA LEU A 109 38.09 -1.80 2.87
C LEU A 109 37.00 -1.18 3.76
N ALA A 110 37.15 0.09 4.11
CA ALA A 110 36.24 0.76 5.05
C ALA A 110 34.86 0.97 4.45
N ASP A 111 34.79 1.30 3.15
CA ASP A 111 33.56 1.55 2.43
C ASP A 111 32.98 0.28 1.78
N SER A 112 33.66 -0.87 1.95
CA SER A 112 33.20 -2.15 1.40
C SER A 112 32.35 -2.90 2.40
N ILE A 113 31.00 -2.82 2.26
CA ILE A 113 30.05 -3.46 3.17
C ILE A 113 30.25 -4.98 3.25
N LEU A 114 30.69 -5.63 2.18
CA LEU A 114 31.04 -7.05 2.16
C LEU A 114 32.11 -7.39 3.19
N ILE A 115 33.13 -6.54 3.34
CA ILE A 115 34.20 -6.74 4.32
C ILE A 115 33.70 -6.61 5.76
N GLU A 116 32.87 -5.60 6.04
CA GLU A 116 32.25 -5.44 7.36
C GLU A 116 31.40 -6.68 7.71
N ALA A 117 30.58 -7.15 6.73
CA ALA A 117 29.69 -8.29 6.92
C ALA A 117 30.43 -9.59 7.22
N ILE A 118 31.50 -9.94 6.48
CA ILE A 118 32.26 -11.19 6.68
C ILE A 118 33.16 -11.15 7.90
N ARG A 119 33.54 -9.96 8.37
CA ARG A 119 34.28 -9.78 9.62
C ARG A 119 33.44 -10.03 10.86
N TYR A 120 32.10 -9.94 10.74
CA TYR A 120 31.17 -10.03 11.86
C TYR A 120 31.36 -8.90 12.88
N THR A 121 31.80 -7.74 12.44
CA THR A 121 32.01 -6.57 13.33
C THR A 121 30.67 -5.91 13.71
N ASN A 122 29.67 -6.05 12.85
CA ASN A 122 28.32 -5.57 13.08
C ASN A 122 27.34 -6.75 13.02
N LYS A 123 26.59 -7.00 14.09
CA LYS A 123 25.66 -8.14 14.19
C LYS A 123 24.50 -8.05 13.20
N ASP A 124 24.08 -6.83 12.85
CA ASP A 124 22.94 -6.61 11.93
C ASP A 124 23.32 -6.91 10.48
N PHE A 125 24.61 -6.87 10.13
CA PHE A 125 25.14 -7.14 8.80
C PHE A 125 25.97 -8.43 8.71
N ALA A 126 26.07 -9.21 9.80
CA ALA A 126 26.90 -10.42 9.82
C ALA A 126 26.50 -11.44 8.76
N MET A 127 27.41 -11.77 7.85
CA MET A 127 27.21 -12.71 6.74
C MET A 127 28.43 -13.66 6.55
N PRO A 128 28.21 -14.92 6.17
CA PRO A 128 26.93 -15.65 6.09
C PRO A 128 26.26 -15.80 7.46
N PRO A 129 24.91 -15.94 7.51
CA PRO A 129 24.21 -16.19 8.76
C PRO A 129 24.65 -17.53 9.39
N GLU A 130 24.58 -17.69 10.71
CA GLU A 130 24.99 -18.92 11.42
C GLU A 130 24.39 -20.19 10.82
N LYS A 131 23.09 -20.16 10.48
CA LYS A 131 22.38 -21.28 9.84
C LYS A 131 22.84 -21.61 8.41
N SER A 132 23.66 -20.74 7.80
CA SER A 132 24.22 -20.90 6.44
C SER A 132 25.74 -21.09 6.46
N GLY A 133 26.29 -21.52 7.60
CA GLY A 133 27.71 -21.82 7.77
C GLY A 133 28.47 -20.84 8.66
N GLY A 134 27.84 -19.72 9.06
CA GLY A 134 28.42 -18.77 10.00
C GLY A 134 29.65 -18.03 9.49
N LYS A 135 30.43 -17.46 10.40
CA LYS A 135 31.62 -16.65 10.12
C LYS A 135 32.65 -17.42 9.31
N LEU A 136 33.18 -16.80 8.27
CA LEU A 136 34.22 -17.37 7.43
C LEU A 136 35.54 -17.54 8.23
N PRO A 137 36.40 -18.52 7.86
CA PRO A 137 37.74 -18.65 8.44
C PRO A 137 38.57 -17.38 8.26
N ALA A 138 39.42 -17.04 9.25
CA ALA A 138 40.23 -15.82 9.20
C ALA A 138 41.10 -15.70 7.93
N ALA A 139 41.65 -16.82 7.45
CA ALA A 139 42.42 -16.84 6.20
C ALA A 139 41.58 -16.45 4.99
N VAL A 140 40.32 -16.90 4.91
CA VAL A 140 39.41 -16.53 3.82
C VAL A 140 39.04 -15.04 3.89
N ILE A 141 38.78 -14.52 5.09
CA ILE A 141 38.53 -13.08 5.28
C ILE A 141 39.75 -12.27 4.79
N ALA A 142 40.98 -12.69 5.13
CA ALA A 142 42.20 -12.05 4.69
C ALA A 142 42.36 -12.09 3.15
N ASP A 143 41.95 -13.19 2.50
CA ASP A 143 41.95 -13.28 1.02
C ASP A 143 40.98 -12.24 0.43
N PHE A 144 39.77 -12.05 1.00
CA PHE A 144 38.83 -11.00 0.57
C PHE A 144 39.37 -9.59 0.79
N GLU A 145 40.01 -9.34 1.90
CA GLU A 145 40.64 -8.04 2.17
C GLU A 145 41.78 -7.74 1.17
N THR A 146 42.59 -8.75 0.87
CA THR A 146 43.65 -8.65 -0.12
C THR A 146 43.07 -8.35 -1.52
N TRP A 147 42.02 -9.07 -1.88
CA TRP A 147 41.31 -8.84 -3.15
C TRP A 147 40.76 -7.44 -3.28
N VAL A 148 40.11 -6.91 -2.23
CA VAL A 148 39.60 -5.54 -2.25
C VAL A 148 40.74 -4.51 -2.35
N LYS A 149 41.84 -4.69 -1.57
CA LYS A 149 43.02 -3.81 -1.60
C LYS A 149 43.69 -3.74 -2.96
N MET A 150 43.73 -4.83 -3.71
CA MET A 150 44.31 -4.86 -5.07
C MET A 150 43.38 -4.30 -6.16
N GLY A 151 42.25 -3.69 -5.77
CA GLY A 151 41.29 -3.08 -6.70
C GLY A 151 40.08 -3.96 -7.05
N ALA A 152 39.87 -5.05 -6.32
CA ALA A 152 38.77 -6.01 -6.53
C ALA A 152 38.69 -6.49 -8.00
N PRO A 153 39.74 -7.04 -8.59
CA PRO A 153 39.75 -7.55 -9.94
C PRO A 153 38.74 -8.70 -10.09
N ASP A 154 37.85 -8.59 -11.06
CA ASP A 154 36.75 -9.52 -11.29
C ASP A 154 36.54 -9.67 -12.81
N PRO A 155 36.82 -10.86 -13.41
CA PRO A 155 36.67 -11.08 -14.83
C PRO A 155 35.23 -11.34 -15.28
N ARG A 156 34.26 -11.42 -14.33
CA ARG A 156 32.89 -11.76 -14.66
C ARG A 156 32.21 -10.58 -15.33
N ASP A 157 31.92 -10.75 -16.61
CA ASP A 157 31.10 -9.82 -17.37
C ASP A 157 29.62 -10.13 -17.14
N GLY A 158 28.79 -9.15 -17.28
CA GLY A 158 27.35 -9.26 -17.13
C GLY A 158 26.80 -8.02 -16.43
N THR A 159 25.71 -7.51 -16.97
CA THR A 159 24.91 -6.49 -16.30
C THR A 159 24.03 -7.20 -15.28
N ALA A 160 24.21 -6.91 -14.00
CA ALA A 160 23.28 -7.36 -13.00
C ALA A 160 21.89 -6.82 -13.35
N LYS A 161 20.90 -7.71 -13.47
CA LYS A 161 19.52 -7.28 -13.60
C LYS A 161 19.22 -6.35 -12.42
N VAL A 162 18.99 -5.09 -12.74
CA VAL A 162 18.58 -4.10 -11.76
C VAL A 162 17.26 -4.61 -11.15
N VAL A 163 17.28 -5.03 -9.90
CA VAL A 163 16.05 -5.09 -9.13
C VAL A 163 15.60 -3.62 -9.06
N LYS A 164 14.65 -3.26 -9.92
CA LYS A 164 14.17 -1.88 -10.02
C LYS A 164 13.74 -1.43 -8.63
N LYS A 165 14.54 -0.64 -7.94
CA LYS A 165 14.03 0.18 -6.86
C LYS A 165 13.02 1.11 -7.52
N TYR A 166 11.78 1.06 -7.08
CA TYR A 166 10.78 2.02 -7.52
C TYR A 166 11.29 3.42 -7.20
N SER A 167 11.59 4.17 -8.24
CA SER A 167 11.97 5.57 -8.08
C SER A 167 10.73 6.40 -7.70
N LYS A 168 10.92 7.61 -7.19
CA LYS A 168 9.80 8.55 -6.99
C LYS A 168 9.05 8.82 -8.29
N GLU A 169 9.75 8.81 -9.42
CA GLU A 169 9.19 8.98 -10.76
C GLU A 169 8.34 7.79 -11.18
N ASP A 170 8.79 6.55 -10.92
CA ASP A 170 7.98 5.35 -11.14
C ASP A 170 6.71 5.37 -10.27
N ALA A 171 6.82 5.83 -9.02
CA ALA A 171 5.68 5.99 -8.13
C ALA A 171 4.68 7.03 -8.67
N LYS A 172 5.16 8.18 -9.17
CA LYS A 172 4.28 9.19 -9.78
C LYS A 172 3.47 8.65 -10.96
N ASN A 173 4.02 7.69 -11.71
CA ASN A 173 3.36 7.10 -12.87
C ASN A 173 2.55 5.84 -12.54
N TRP A 174 2.58 5.39 -11.28
CA TRP A 174 1.81 4.24 -10.86
C TRP A 174 0.31 4.56 -10.82
N TRP A 175 -0.52 3.69 -11.38
CA TRP A 175 -1.96 3.95 -11.54
C TRP A 175 -2.68 4.34 -10.24
N ALA A 176 -2.29 3.75 -9.10
CA ALA A 176 -2.92 4.01 -7.80
C ALA A 176 -2.60 5.40 -7.23
N PHE A 177 -1.56 6.07 -7.73
CA PHE A 177 -1.18 7.44 -7.34
C PHE A 177 -1.60 8.49 -8.38
N GLN A 178 -2.27 8.08 -9.45
CA GLN A 178 -2.86 9.02 -10.40
C GLN A 178 -4.19 9.55 -9.85
N ALA A 179 -4.43 10.83 -10.03
CA ALA A 179 -5.73 11.41 -9.69
C ALA A 179 -6.83 10.69 -10.50
N PRO A 180 -7.95 10.28 -9.86
CA PRO A 180 -9.08 9.70 -10.58
C PRO A 180 -9.55 10.63 -11.68
N LYS A 181 -9.76 10.07 -12.87
CA LYS A 181 -10.32 10.80 -14.04
C LYS A 181 -11.68 10.22 -14.38
N PRO A 182 -12.64 11.06 -14.80
CA PRO A 182 -13.91 10.58 -15.33
C PRO A 182 -13.65 9.57 -16.46
N GLN A 183 -14.32 8.44 -16.40
CA GLN A 183 -14.24 7.41 -17.42
C GLN A 183 -15.48 7.47 -18.31
N THR A 184 -15.31 7.20 -19.60
CA THR A 184 -16.47 7.05 -20.49
C THR A 184 -17.23 5.78 -20.12
N VAL A 185 -18.50 5.93 -19.77
CA VAL A 185 -19.36 4.80 -19.43
C VAL A 185 -19.63 3.97 -20.68
N PRO A 186 -19.28 2.67 -20.71
CA PRO A 186 -19.48 1.83 -21.86
C PRO A 186 -20.97 1.62 -22.18
N GLN A 187 -21.25 1.33 -23.44
CA GLN A 187 -22.59 0.99 -23.92
C GLN A 187 -22.64 -0.51 -24.25
N PRO A 188 -22.98 -1.37 -23.28
CA PRO A 188 -23.08 -2.81 -23.51
C PRO A 188 -24.28 -3.15 -24.39
N LYS A 189 -24.24 -4.30 -25.07
CA LYS A 189 -25.30 -4.76 -25.97
C LYS A 189 -26.61 -4.99 -25.23
N ASN A 190 -26.58 -5.58 -24.04
CA ASN A 190 -27.73 -5.81 -23.19
C ASN A 190 -27.91 -4.72 -22.13
N ALA A 191 -28.00 -3.47 -22.56
CA ALA A 191 -28.09 -2.32 -21.65
C ALA A 191 -29.29 -2.37 -20.70
N ALA A 192 -30.35 -3.12 -21.05
CA ALA A 192 -31.55 -3.26 -20.21
C ALA A 192 -31.30 -4.00 -18.88
N TRP A 193 -30.25 -4.80 -18.80
CA TRP A 193 -29.85 -5.48 -17.55
C TRP A 193 -29.21 -4.52 -16.54
N ALA A 194 -28.55 -3.47 -17.00
CA ALA A 194 -27.79 -2.55 -16.18
C ALA A 194 -28.69 -1.54 -15.47
N HIS A 195 -28.63 -1.45 -14.16
CA HIS A 195 -29.34 -0.46 -13.34
C HIS A 195 -28.53 0.81 -13.10
N GLY A 196 -27.20 0.76 -13.28
CA GLY A 196 -26.30 1.89 -13.06
C GLY A 196 -25.03 1.79 -13.91
N ASP A 197 -24.16 2.81 -13.77
CA ASP A 197 -22.92 2.87 -14.54
C ASP A 197 -21.95 1.75 -14.18
N VAL A 198 -21.88 1.34 -12.91
CA VAL A 198 -21.06 0.20 -12.47
C VAL A 198 -21.48 -1.08 -13.17
N ASP A 199 -22.79 -1.30 -13.30
CA ASP A 199 -23.32 -2.46 -14.03
C ASP A 199 -22.94 -2.44 -15.50
N ARG A 200 -22.91 -1.26 -16.13
CA ARG A 200 -22.48 -1.11 -17.51
C ARG A 200 -21.02 -1.48 -17.72
N PHE A 201 -20.14 -1.07 -16.82
CA PHE A 201 -18.74 -1.50 -16.85
C PHE A 201 -18.60 -3.01 -16.66
N LEU A 202 -19.33 -3.58 -15.70
CA LEU A 202 -19.33 -5.02 -15.44
C LEU A 202 -19.85 -5.80 -16.64
N LEU A 203 -20.99 -5.38 -17.20
CA LEU A 203 -21.61 -6.04 -18.33
C LEU A 203 -20.74 -5.96 -19.59
N ALA A 204 -20.11 -4.83 -19.86
CA ALA A 204 -19.16 -4.70 -20.96
C ALA A 204 -17.96 -5.65 -20.82
N ALA A 205 -17.45 -5.82 -19.58
CA ALA A 205 -16.39 -6.77 -19.30
C ALA A 205 -16.81 -8.23 -19.48
N LEU A 206 -18.04 -8.59 -19.07
CA LEU A 206 -18.62 -9.91 -19.30
C LEU A 206 -18.81 -10.19 -20.79
N GLU A 207 -19.42 -9.26 -21.52
CA GLU A 207 -19.64 -9.37 -22.97
C GLU A 207 -18.33 -9.52 -23.75
N GLY A 208 -17.27 -8.79 -23.31
CA GLY A 208 -15.93 -8.91 -23.91
C GLY A 208 -15.31 -10.31 -23.75
N LYS A 209 -15.81 -11.09 -22.80
CA LYS A 209 -15.42 -12.50 -22.59
C LYS A 209 -16.47 -13.50 -23.05
N ASN A 210 -17.48 -13.07 -23.80
CA ASN A 210 -18.63 -13.87 -24.21
C ASN A 210 -19.40 -14.52 -23.04
N MET A 211 -19.40 -13.85 -21.89
CA MET A 211 -20.14 -14.29 -20.70
C MET A 211 -21.45 -13.50 -20.58
N LYS A 212 -22.42 -14.11 -19.93
CA LYS A 212 -23.71 -13.47 -19.59
C LYS A 212 -23.85 -13.39 -18.07
N PRO A 213 -24.50 -12.34 -17.55
CA PRO A 213 -24.84 -12.30 -16.13
C PRO A 213 -25.84 -13.44 -15.81
N VAL A 214 -25.80 -13.89 -14.56
CA VAL A 214 -26.83 -14.82 -14.05
C VAL A 214 -28.13 -14.08 -13.79
N GLY A 215 -29.25 -14.81 -13.65
CA GLY A 215 -30.54 -14.23 -13.28
C GLY A 215 -30.51 -13.63 -11.86
N ASP A 216 -31.50 -12.77 -11.60
CA ASP A 216 -31.64 -12.13 -10.30
C ASP A 216 -31.94 -13.16 -9.18
N ALA A 217 -31.48 -12.86 -7.97
CA ALA A 217 -31.78 -13.67 -6.82
C ALA A 217 -33.26 -13.50 -6.40
N ASP A 218 -33.81 -14.52 -5.76
CA ASP A 218 -35.14 -14.43 -5.15
C ASP A 218 -35.20 -13.40 -4.02
N PRO A 219 -36.36 -12.89 -3.66
CA PRO A 219 -36.52 -11.83 -2.64
C PRO A 219 -35.94 -12.18 -1.26
N ALA A 220 -36.02 -13.42 -0.82
CA ALA A 220 -35.48 -13.86 0.47
C ALA A 220 -33.95 -13.80 0.45
N THR A 221 -33.35 -14.26 -0.64
CA THR A 221 -31.91 -14.20 -0.85
C THR A 221 -31.43 -12.74 -0.94
N LEU A 222 -32.13 -11.85 -1.64
CA LEU A 222 -31.83 -10.43 -1.71
C LEU A 222 -31.87 -9.78 -0.33
N LEU A 223 -32.97 -9.97 0.42
CA LEU A 223 -33.08 -9.42 1.78
C LEU A 223 -31.94 -9.89 2.68
N ARG A 224 -31.65 -11.20 2.67
CA ARG A 224 -30.57 -11.78 3.46
C ARG A 224 -29.22 -11.14 3.08
N ARG A 225 -28.92 -10.98 1.79
CA ARG A 225 -27.66 -10.40 1.32
C ARG A 225 -27.49 -8.95 1.79
N ILE A 226 -28.50 -8.09 1.60
CA ILE A 226 -28.38 -6.67 2.02
C ILE A 226 -28.21 -6.53 3.53
N TYR A 227 -28.84 -7.40 4.35
CA TYR A 227 -28.66 -7.42 5.80
C TYR A 227 -27.24 -7.79 6.20
N PHE A 228 -26.71 -8.88 5.66
CA PHE A 228 -25.33 -9.31 5.98
C PHE A 228 -24.28 -8.33 5.45
N ASP A 229 -24.51 -7.74 4.29
CA ASP A 229 -23.56 -6.78 3.72
C ASP A 229 -23.55 -5.47 4.50
N LEU A 230 -24.70 -4.94 4.85
CA LEU A 230 -24.82 -3.63 5.47
C LEU A 230 -24.61 -3.64 6.98
N ILE A 231 -25.20 -4.62 7.69
CA ILE A 231 -25.13 -4.64 9.15
C ILE A 231 -24.51 -5.92 9.74
N GLY A 232 -24.22 -6.93 8.92
CA GLY A 232 -23.57 -8.16 9.36
C GLY A 232 -24.47 -9.12 10.14
N LEU A 233 -25.77 -8.84 10.23
CA LEU A 233 -26.76 -9.60 10.99
C LEU A 233 -27.87 -10.13 10.07
N PRO A 234 -28.55 -11.23 10.44
CA PRO A 234 -29.71 -11.69 9.70
C PRO A 234 -30.91 -10.75 9.91
N PRO A 235 -31.86 -10.69 8.94
CA PRO A 235 -33.12 -9.98 9.16
C PRO A 235 -33.94 -10.62 10.29
N SER A 236 -34.69 -9.82 11.05
CA SER A 236 -35.63 -10.32 12.03
C SER A 236 -36.85 -10.94 11.33
N PRO A 237 -37.61 -11.87 11.98
CA PRO A 237 -38.84 -12.40 11.42
C PRO A 237 -39.86 -11.32 11.04
N VAL A 238 -39.92 -10.24 11.80
CA VAL A 238 -40.78 -9.08 11.53
C VAL A 238 -40.33 -8.36 10.24
N ASP A 239 -39.06 -8.13 10.09
CA ASP A 239 -38.50 -7.51 8.89
C ASP A 239 -38.70 -8.37 7.64
N VAL A 240 -38.55 -9.68 7.76
CA VAL A 240 -38.84 -10.61 6.69
C VAL A 240 -40.31 -10.49 6.24
N GLY A 241 -41.26 -10.54 7.18
CA GLY A 241 -42.69 -10.39 6.88
C GLY A 241 -42.99 -9.04 6.19
N GLN A 242 -42.43 -7.97 6.69
CA GLN A 242 -42.63 -6.63 6.15
C GLN A 242 -42.04 -6.47 4.74
N PHE A 243 -40.82 -6.95 4.53
CA PHE A 243 -40.20 -6.96 3.20
C PHE A 243 -41.03 -7.74 2.17
N PHE A 244 -41.53 -8.92 2.51
CA PHE A 244 -42.32 -9.69 1.59
C PHE A 244 -43.67 -9.04 1.25
N ASN A 245 -44.29 -8.34 2.21
CA ASN A 245 -45.49 -7.56 1.95
C ASN A 245 -45.18 -6.39 0.98
N ASP A 246 -44.11 -5.64 1.21
CA ASP A 246 -43.66 -4.55 0.34
C ASP A 246 -43.35 -5.08 -1.08
N TRP A 247 -42.63 -6.22 -1.16
CA TRP A 247 -42.26 -6.86 -2.43
C TRP A 247 -43.48 -7.36 -3.21
N LYS A 248 -44.42 -7.96 -2.54
CA LYS A 248 -45.67 -8.43 -3.12
C LYS A 248 -46.51 -7.26 -3.67
N ALA A 249 -46.55 -6.16 -2.96
CA ALA A 249 -47.22 -4.96 -3.39
C ALA A 249 -46.58 -4.33 -4.66
N ALA A 250 -45.26 -4.43 -4.81
CA ALA A 250 -44.55 -4.01 -6.02
C ALA A 250 -44.84 -4.90 -7.24
N GLY A 251 -45.29 -6.13 -7.04
CA GLY A 251 -45.62 -7.06 -8.10
C GLY A 251 -44.43 -7.35 -9.03
N ALA A 252 -44.69 -7.44 -10.34
CA ALA A 252 -43.66 -7.64 -11.38
C ALA A 252 -43.05 -6.33 -11.92
N ASN A 253 -43.31 -5.20 -11.28
CA ASN A 253 -42.80 -3.91 -11.71
C ASN A 253 -41.38 -3.70 -11.19
N ALA A 254 -40.38 -3.78 -12.07
CA ALA A 254 -38.98 -3.66 -11.74
C ALA A 254 -38.62 -2.32 -11.02
N ALA A 255 -39.23 -1.20 -11.42
CA ALA A 255 -38.99 0.09 -10.79
C ALA A 255 -39.52 0.12 -9.34
N GLN A 256 -40.68 -0.50 -9.09
CA GLN A 256 -41.25 -0.59 -7.74
C GLN A 256 -40.45 -1.57 -6.88
N GLN A 257 -39.99 -2.70 -7.42
CA GLN A 257 -39.10 -3.62 -6.70
C GLN A 257 -37.78 -2.93 -6.32
N GLN A 258 -37.21 -2.14 -7.23
CA GLN A 258 -36.00 -1.35 -6.94
C GLN A 258 -36.27 -0.31 -5.84
N ALA A 259 -37.42 0.33 -5.83
CA ALA A 259 -37.81 1.26 -4.76
C ALA A 259 -37.95 0.57 -3.40
N VAL A 260 -38.49 -0.66 -3.37
CA VAL A 260 -38.54 -1.49 -2.15
C VAL A 260 -37.12 -1.79 -1.63
N LEU A 261 -36.22 -2.23 -2.51
CA LEU A 261 -34.82 -2.47 -2.14
C LEU A 261 -34.16 -1.19 -1.59
N GLY A 262 -34.34 -0.05 -2.26
CA GLY A 262 -33.81 1.25 -1.81
C GLY A 262 -34.30 1.61 -0.41
N LYS A 263 -35.59 1.50 -0.14
CA LYS A 263 -36.18 1.72 1.20
C LYS A 263 -35.52 0.88 2.30
N TRP A 264 -35.28 -0.42 2.02
CA TRP A 264 -34.67 -1.32 2.99
C TRP A 264 -33.17 -1.05 3.15
N VAL A 265 -32.46 -0.72 2.08
CA VAL A 265 -31.06 -0.27 2.11
C VAL A 265 -30.93 0.99 2.98
N ASP A 266 -31.76 2.01 2.76
CA ASP A 266 -31.75 3.25 3.56
C ASP A 266 -32.01 3.00 5.05
N LYS A 267 -32.97 2.11 5.36
CA LYS A 267 -33.24 1.67 6.73
C LYS A 267 -31.98 1.07 7.40
N LEU A 268 -31.27 0.20 6.69
CA LEU A 268 -30.09 -0.46 7.22
C LEU A 268 -28.86 0.49 7.31
N LEU A 269 -28.70 1.41 6.36
CA LEU A 269 -27.68 2.43 6.41
C LEU A 269 -27.87 3.40 7.59
N ALA A 270 -29.12 3.62 8.02
CA ALA A 270 -29.44 4.42 9.20
C ALA A 270 -29.28 3.66 10.53
N SER A 271 -29.05 2.35 10.48
CA SER A 271 -28.87 1.52 11.67
C SER A 271 -27.50 1.73 12.31
N PRO A 272 -27.38 1.81 13.67
CA PRO A 272 -26.09 1.86 14.35
C PRO A 272 -25.15 0.69 13.99
N GLN A 273 -25.68 -0.48 13.70
CA GLN A 273 -24.93 -1.67 13.32
C GLN A 273 -24.20 -1.52 11.99
N PHE A 274 -24.60 -0.57 11.13
CA PHE A 274 -23.86 -0.25 9.91
C PHE A 274 -22.42 0.17 10.23
N GLY A 275 -22.23 1.07 11.18
CA GLY A 275 -20.90 1.50 11.60
C GLY A 275 -20.09 0.38 12.27
N GLU A 276 -20.75 -0.51 13.05
CA GLU A 276 -20.08 -1.67 13.65
C GLU A 276 -19.56 -2.63 12.57
N ARG A 277 -20.40 -2.91 11.55
CA ARG A 277 -20.05 -3.79 10.44
C ARG A 277 -18.95 -3.20 9.56
N TRP A 278 -19.10 -1.96 9.13
CA TRP A 278 -18.20 -1.32 8.16
C TRP A 278 -16.95 -0.73 8.80
N GLY A 279 -17.05 -0.29 10.06
CA GLY A 279 -15.88 0.13 10.83
C GLY A 279 -14.84 -0.99 10.96
N ARG A 280 -15.27 -2.27 10.98
CA ARG A 280 -14.38 -3.43 10.99
C ARG A 280 -13.37 -3.42 9.84
N HIS A 281 -13.82 -3.07 8.64
CA HIS A 281 -12.94 -3.02 7.47
C HIS A 281 -11.81 -1.99 7.63
N TRP A 282 -12.13 -0.84 8.23
CA TRP A 282 -11.11 0.15 8.54
C TRP A 282 -10.18 -0.28 9.67
N LEU A 283 -10.73 -0.88 10.72
CA LEU A 283 -9.94 -1.39 11.85
C LEU A 283 -8.94 -2.47 11.40
N ASP A 284 -9.30 -3.31 10.42
CA ASP A 284 -8.40 -4.29 9.83
C ASP A 284 -7.26 -3.61 9.04
N VAL A 285 -7.55 -2.56 8.27
CA VAL A 285 -6.53 -1.75 7.58
C VAL A 285 -5.59 -1.06 8.57
N ALA A 286 -6.16 -0.49 9.65
CA ALA A 286 -5.41 0.16 10.73
C ALA A 286 -4.63 -0.83 11.59
N ARG A 287 -4.83 -2.13 11.42
CA ARG A 287 -4.27 -3.19 12.25
C ARG A 287 -4.61 -2.99 13.73
N TYR A 288 -5.86 -2.58 13.99
CA TYR A 288 -6.36 -2.35 15.34
C TYR A 288 -6.16 -3.58 16.22
N ALA A 289 -5.63 -3.35 17.40
CA ALA A 289 -5.54 -4.35 18.45
C ALA A 289 -5.72 -3.68 19.82
N GLU A 290 -6.23 -4.44 20.78
CA GLU A 290 -6.39 -4.00 22.17
C GLU A 290 -5.18 -4.38 23.05
N SER A 291 -4.10 -4.89 22.40
CA SER A 291 -2.83 -5.22 23.02
C SER A 291 -1.68 -5.21 22.01
N SER A 292 -0.43 -5.25 22.51
CA SER A 292 0.77 -5.28 21.67
C SER A 292 0.98 -6.57 20.88
N GLY A 293 0.35 -7.69 21.30
CA GLY A 293 0.31 -8.95 20.56
C GLY A 293 1.63 -9.67 20.33
N LYS A 294 2.67 -9.44 21.16
CA LYS A 294 3.99 -10.09 21.08
C LYS A 294 4.35 -10.85 22.35
N ASP A 295 5.60 -11.27 22.49
CA ASP A 295 6.09 -12.05 23.63
C ASP A 295 5.76 -11.40 24.98
N VAL A 296 5.82 -10.07 25.04
CA VAL A 296 5.27 -9.28 26.13
C VAL A 296 3.97 -8.66 25.67
N ASN A 297 2.85 -9.28 25.98
CA ASN A 297 1.52 -8.83 25.56
C ASN A 297 0.98 -7.76 26.52
N ILE A 298 1.23 -6.49 26.21
CA ILE A 298 0.77 -5.34 26.99
C ILE A 298 -0.61 -4.91 26.49
N ALA A 299 -1.58 -4.84 27.41
CA ALA A 299 -2.93 -4.40 27.10
C ALA A 299 -2.99 -2.88 26.83
N PHE A 300 -3.85 -2.47 25.90
CA PHE A 300 -4.18 -1.06 25.63
C PHE A 300 -5.58 -0.74 26.18
N PRO A 301 -5.71 -0.37 27.45
CA PRO A 301 -7.00 -0.28 28.14
C PRO A 301 -7.95 0.79 27.55
N HIS A 302 -7.44 1.68 26.72
CA HIS A 302 -8.21 2.76 26.10
C HIS A 302 -8.36 2.60 24.56
N ALA A 303 -7.92 1.49 23.97
CA ALA A 303 -8.01 1.24 22.53
C ALA A 303 -9.45 1.31 22.00
N TRP A 304 -10.43 0.88 22.81
CA TRP A 304 -11.85 0.95 22.48
C TRP A 304 -12.34 2.36 22.08
N ARG A 305 -11.70 3.42 22.55
CA ARG A 305 -12.07 4.81 22.19
C ARG A 305 -11.86 5.03 20.68
N TYR A 306 -10.71 4.59 20.16
CA TYR A 306 -10.44 4.68 18.72
C TYR A 306 -11.43 3.83 17.91
N ARG A 307 -11.71 2.59 18.34
CA ARG A 307 -12.72 1.74 17.70
C ARG A 307 -14.06 2.44 17.63
N ASN A 308 -14.52 3.01 18.74
CA ASN A 308 -15.79 3.72 18.81
C ASN A 308 -15.81 5.00 17.95
N TYR A 309 -14.67 5.72 17.86
CA TYR A 309 -14.53 6.83 16.92
C TYR A 309 -14.74 6.37 15.47
N VAL A 310 -14.12 5.26 15.07
CA VAL A 310 -14.28 4.71 13.72
C VAL A 310 -15.74 4.34 13.47
N ILE A 311 -16.38 3.60 14.35
CA ILE A 311 -17.81 3.21 14.25
C ILE A 311 -18.69 4.45 14.09
N ALA A 312 -18.49 5.46 14.95
CA ALA A 312 -19.24 6.70 14.90
C ALA A 312 -18.99 7.50 13.60
N ALA A 313 -17.77 7.48 13.07
CA ALA A 313 -17.44 8.13 11.81
C ALA A 313 -18.23 7.53 10.63
N PHE A 314 -18.32 6.19 10.55
CA PHE A 314 -19.14 5.51 9.56
C PHE A 314 -20.63 5.81 9.72
N ASN A 315 -21.16 5.77 10.94
CA ASN A 315 -22.58 6.05 11.20
C ASN A 315 -22.97 7.49 10.88
N ARG A 316 -22.06 8.45 11.04
CA ARG A 316 -22.28 9.88 10.72
C ARG A 316 -21.97 10.23 9.27
N ASP A 317 -21.56 9.26 8.47
CA ASP A 317 -21.12 9.47 7.10
C ASP A 317 -20.03 10.56 7.00
N LYS A 318 -19.02 10.50 7.91
CA LYS A 318 -17.95 11.49 7.96
C LYS A 318 -17.22 11.53 6.62
N PRO A 319 -16.98 12.70 6.01
CA PRO A 319 -16.20 12.81 4.77
C PRO A 319 -14.84 12.12 4.91
N TYR A 320 -14.46 11.34 3.90
CA TYR A 320 -13.26 10.49 3.97
C TYR A 320 -11.97 11.31 4.15
N ASP A 321 -11.85 12.45 3.49
CA ASP A 321 -10.71 13.34 3.64
C ASP A 321 -10.59 13.91 5.05
N GLN A 322 -11.73 14.29 5.67
CA GLN A 322 -11.78 14.71 7.07
C GLN A 322 -11.38 13.56 8.01
N PHE A 323 -11.94 12.38 7.78
CA PHE A 323 -11.63 11.18 8.54
C PHE A 323 -10.14 10.86 8.53
N LEU A 324 -9.47 10.99 7.37
CA LEU A 324 -8.01 10.80 7.26
C LEU A 324 -7.22 11.91 7.97
N ARG A 325 -7.59 13.18 7.79
CA ARG A 325 -6.90 14.30 8.45
C ARG A 325 -6.94 14.18 9.97
N GLU A 326 -8.09 13.82 10.52
CA GLU A 326 -8.26 13.63 11.96
C GLU A 326 -7.36 12.52 12.50
N GLN A 327 -7.17 11.43 11.76
CA GLN A 327 -6.33 10.31 12.17
C GLN A 327 -4.83 10.60 12.06
N LEU A 328 -4.41 11.45 11.12
CA LEU A 328 -3.00 11.79 10.92
C LEU A 328 -2.53 12.98 11.73
N ALA A 329 -3.40 13.95 11.98
CA ALA A 329 -3.06 15.22 12.60
C ALA A 329 -4.21 15.83 13.43
N GLY A 330 -5.05 14.99 14.04
CA GLY A 330 -6.21 15.44 14.79
C GLY A 330 -5.87 16.34 15.96
N ASP A 331 -4.74 16.08 16.62
CA ASP A 331 -4.20 16.90 17.70
C ASP A 331 -3.83 18.33 17.27
N LEU A 332 -3.59 18.54 15.99
CA LEU A 332 -3.23 19.85 15.40
C LEU A 332 -4.41 20.55 14.73
N LEU A 333 -5.55 19.88 14.61
CA LEU A 333 -6.72 20.47 13.96
C LEU A 333 -7.46 21.45 14.87
N PRO A 334 -7.98 22.56 14.33
CA PRO A 334 -8.86 23.44 15.10
C PRO A 334 -10.13 22.69 15.52
N ALA A 335 -10.62 22.99 16.72
CA ALA A 335 -11.85 22.41 17.25
C ALA A 335 -12.79 23.52 17.74
N SER A 336 -14.08 23.36 17.46
CA SER A 336 -15.13 24.29 17.90
C SER A 336 -15.63 24.02 19.32
N SER A 337 -15.26 22.86 19.90
CA SER A 337 -15.65 22.46 21.25
C SER A 337 -14.63 21.47 21.85
N GLU A 338 -14.62 21.33 23.17
CA GLU A 338 -13.79 20.32 23.85
C GLU A 338 -14.17 18.89 23.46
N THR A 339 -15.44 18.65 23.14
CA THR A 339 -15.87 17.34 22.61
C THR A 339 -15.22 17.03 21.26
N GLN A 340 -15.22 18.00 20.33
CA GLN A 340 -14.58 17.85 19.04
C GLN A 340 -13.06 17.68 19.18
N LYS A 341 -12.44 18.47 20.05
CA LYS A 341 -11.00 18.34 20.35
C LYS A 341 -10.64 16.95 20.88
N THR A 342 -11.46 16.42 21.78
CA THR A 342 -11.30 15.06 22.30
C THR A 342 -11.49 14.02 21.18
N GLU A 343 -12.48 14.20 20.30
CA GLU A 343 -12.69 13.32 19.16
C GLU A 343 -11.48 13.32 18.22
N HIS A 344 -10.94 14.50 17.89
CA HIS A 344 -9.74 14.65 17.08
C HIS A 344 -8.53 13.96 17.72
N LEU A 345 -8.33 14.13 19.02
CA LEU A 345 -7.25 13.47 19.76
C LEU A 345 -7.40 11.94 19.76
N VAL A 346 -8.62 11.43 19.95
CA VAL A 346 -8.91 10.00 19.89
C VAL A 346 -8.64 9.43 18.49
N ALA A 347 -8.90 10.20 17.44
CA ALA A 347 -8.65 9.80 16.05
C ALA A 347 -7.16 9.49 15.80
N THR A 348 -6.23 10.23 16.42
CA THR A 348 -4.77 9.98 16.30
C THR A 348 -4.35 8.64 16.90
N GLY A 349 -5.22 7.95 17.61
CA GLY A 349 -5.03 6.56 18.01
C GLY A 349 -4.67 5.63 16.86
N PHE A 350 -5.01 5.98 15.61
CA PHE A 350 -4.54 5.31 14.40
C PHE A 350 -3.02 5.10 14.37
N LEU A 351 -2.25 6.10 14.80
CA LEU A 351 -0.78 6.05 14.83
C LEU A 351 -0.24 5.28 16.05
N ALA A 352 -1.06 5.15 17.11
CA ALA A 352 -0.64 4.62 18.39
C ALA A 352 -1.04 3.16 18.63
N ILE A 353 -2.15 2.69 18.05
CA ILE A 353 -2.76 1.40 18.32
C ILE A 353 -2.33 0.39 17.27
N GLY A 354 -2.01 -0.83 17.70
CA GLY A 354 -1.60 -1.93 16.85
C GLY A 354 -0.35 -2.64 17.34
N PRO A 355 0.04 -3.78 16.72
CA PRO A 355 1.25 -4.51 17.10
C PRO A 355 2.49 -3.63 16.93
N LYS A 356 3.25 -3.42 17.99
CA LYS A 356 4.50 -2.66 17.99
C LYS A 356 5.67 -3.56 18.30
N GLY A 357 6.80 -3.37 17.63
CA GLY A 357 8.08 -3.90 18.03
C GLY A 357 8.54 -3.13 19.28
N LEU A 358 8.57 -3.77 20.40
CA LEU A 358 9.27 -3.31 21.61
C LEU A 358 10.63 -3.96 21.63
#